data_aa18059a450f0a7f660d5de8ebcb3976
#
_entry.id   aa18059a450f0a7f660d5de8ebcb3976
#
_cell.length_a   1.000
_cell.length_b   1.000
_cell.length_c   1.000
_cell.angle_alpha   90.00
_cell.angle_beta   90.00
_cell.angle_gamma   90.00
#
_symmetry.space_group_name_H-M   'P 1'
#
loop_
_entity.id
_entity.type
_entity.pdbx_description
1 polymer ?
#
loop_
_entity_poly.entity_id
_entity_poly.type
_entity_poly.pdbx_seq_one_letter_code
_entity_poly.pdbx_strand_id
1 'polypeptide(L)'
;MIKKIKVKDIQKIIGKKKIETGLVLGSGLGKAIPLKKKVEFEYNEIKGFNLPSVTGHSGRLLIGTIHNRMVAVLSGRTHFYENGKADTMRKPIKLLKDLGVEKLVLTNASGSLRKNIPTGSLMVIEDHINFSGLNPLIGENSEDRFVNLTVAYDKDINEMILKAGNEQNINIKRGIYAWFSGPSFETPAEIKAIRSLGADVVGMSTVPEVILSRFFKIKVAGISVVTNMAAGLSNETISHEQTKEIAKLSERKLSKIIISLLRKL
;
A
#
# COMPACT_ATOMS: atom_id res chain seq x y z
N MET A 1 -30.41 11.67 -6.11
CA MET A 1 -28.94 11.58 -6.00
C MET A 1 -28.54 11.41 -4.54
N ILE A 2 -27.87 10.32 -4.19
CA ILE A 2 -27.36 10.08 -2.82
C ILE A 2 -26.31 11.14 -2.50
N LYS A 3 -26.48 11.84 -1.37
CA LYS A 3 -25.53 12.88 -0.91
C LYS A 3 -24.18 12.24 -0.57
N LYS A 4 -23.13 12.57 -1.31
CA LYS A 4 -21.78 12.05 -1.06
C LYS A 4 -21.21 12.56 0.26
N ILE A 5 -20.62 11.64 1.03
CA ILE A 5 -19.96 11.90 2.31
C ILE A 5 -18.68 12.73 2.09
N LYS A 6 -18.50 13.77 2.91
CA LYS A 6 -17.29 14.61 2.95
C LYS A 6 -16.49 14.34 4.23
N VAL A 7 -15.24 14.77 4.26
CA VAL A 7 -14.36 14.66 5.45
C VAL A 7 -15.04 15.13 6.73
N LYS A 8 -15.72 16.29 6.69
CA LYS A 8 -16.44 16.87 7.85
C LYS A 8 -17.54 15.94 8.39
N ASP A 9 -18.20 15.18 7.51
CA ASP A 9 -19.25 14.24 7.91
C ASP A 9 -18.63 13.04 8.63
N ILE A 10 -17.49 12.52 8.10
CA ILE A 10 -16.72 11.46 8.75
C ILE A 10 -16.23 11.92 10.14
N GLN A 11 -15.65 13.12 10.22
CA GLN A 11 -15.18 13.70 11.50
C GLN A 11 -16.28 13.85 12.55
N LYS A 12 -17.51 14.18 12.13
CA LYS A 12 -18.67 14.21 13.04
C LYS A 12 -19.02 12.83 13.59
N ILE A 13 -18.96 11.79 12.73
CA ILE A 13 -19.29 10.40 13.11
C ILE A 13 -18.27 9.82 14.08
N ILE A 14 -16.96 10.03 13.82
CA ILE A 14 -15.87 9.49 14.65
C ILE A 14 -15.59 10.32 15.91
N GLY A 15 -16.21 11.51 16.04
CA GLY A 15 -15.92 12.50 17.07
C GLY A 15 -14.58 13.19 16.84
N LYS A 16 -14.13 14.02 17.79
CA LYS A 16 -12.88 14.79 17.70
C LYS A 16 -11.59 13.95 17.93
N LYS A 17 -11.66 12.63 17.77
CA LYS A 17 -10.50 11.77 17.98
C LYS A 17 -9.52 11.89 16.82
N LYS A 18 -8.24 12.12 17.13
CA LYS A 18 -7.17 12.19 16.14
C LYS A 18 -6.87 10.79 15.59
N ILE A 19 -6.76 10.68 14.26
CA ILE A 19 -6.29 9.48 13.57
C ILE A 19 -4.86 9.76 13.12
N GLU A 20 -3.88 9.21 13.82
CA GLU A 20 -2.46 9.46 13.48
C GLU A 20 -1.92 8.48 12.45
N THR A 21 -2.50 7.27 12.39
CA THR A 21 -2.01 6.21 11.54
C THR A 21 -3.05 5.77 10.52
N GLY A 22 -2.62 5.71 9.27
CA GLY A 22 -3.37 5.16 8.14
C GLY A 22 -2.76 3.86 7.62
N LEU A 23 -3.59 3.02 7.03
CA LEU A 23 -3.17 1.80 6.33
C LEU A 23 -3.81 1.77 4.94
N VAL A 24 -3.09 1.30 3.93
CA VAL A 24 -3.66 0.92 2.63
C VAL A 24 -3.40 -0.57 2.42
N LEU A 25 -4.48 -1.35 2.34
CA LEU A 25 -4.39 -2.79 2.18
C LEU A 25 -4.42 -3.17 0.69
N GLY A 26 -3.45 -3.98 0.28
CA GLY A 26 -3.35 -4.53 -1.07
C GLY A 26 -4.33 -5.69 -1.34
N SER A 27 -4.27 -6.23 -2.55
CA SER A 27 -5.11 -7.34 -3.01
C SER A 27 -5.01 -8.55 -2.08
N GLY A 28 -6.15 -9.12 -1.70
CA GLY A 28 -6.21 -10.29 -0.82
C GLY A 28 -5.92 -10.05 0.66
N LEU A 29 -5.63 -8.79 1.07
CA LEU A 29 -5.21 -8.44 2.44
C LEU A 29 -6.31 -7.70 3.23
N GLY A 30 -7.53 -7.63 2.69
CA GLY A 30 -8.61 -6.78 3.21
C GLY A 30 -9.13 -7.15 4.61
N LYS A 31 -8.89 -8.36 5.09
CA LYS A 31 -9.30 -8.84 6.41
C LYS A 31 -8.15 -8.85 7.44
N ALA A 32 -6.96 -8.42 7.05
CA ALA A 32 -5.75 -8.49 7.88
C ALA A 32 -5.86 -7.71 9.21
N ILE A 33 -6.81 -6.78 9.34
CA ILE A 33 -6.83 -5.82 10.46
C ILE A 33 -8.10 -5.96 11.31
N PRO A 34 -8.02 -6.49 12.53
CA PRO A 34 -9.17 -6.64 13.43
C PRO A 34 -9.47 -5.33 14.17
N LEU A 35 -10.16 -4.40 13.52
CA LEU A 35 -10.58 -3.14 14.15
C LEU A 35 -11.73 -3.38 15.15
N LYS A 36 -11.61 -2.78 16.34
CA LYS A 36 -12.70 -2.65 17.32
C LYS A 36 -13.45 -1.34 17.11
N LYS A 37 -14.74 -1.30 17.48
CA LYS A 37 -15.61 -0.10 17.39
C LYS A 37 -15.49 0.58 16.02
N LYS A 38 -15.52 -0.21 14.95
CA LYS A 38 -15.30 0.29 13.59
C LYS A 38 -16.53 0.97 13.00
N VAL A 39 -16.29 2.00 12.22
CA VAL A 39 -17.24 2.62 11.29
C VAL A 39 -16.74 2.33 9.88
N GLU A 40 -17.65 2.03 8.97
CA GLU A 40 -17.35 1.67 7.58
C GLU A 40 -18.03 2.66 6.64
N PHE A 41 -17.33 3.00 5.55
CA PHE A 41 -17.83 3.82 4.45
C PHE A 41 -17.45 3.15 3.14
N GLU A 42 -18.41 2.90 2.27
CA GLU A 42 -18.12 2.44 0.91
C GLU A 42 -17.46 3.57 0.11
N TYR A 43 -16.49 3.25 -0.77
CA TYR A 43 -15.83 4.29 -1.57
C TYR A 43 -16.81 5.06 -2.46
N ASN A 44 -17.85 4.40 -2.97
CA ASN A 44 -18.89 5.06 -3.75
C ASN A 44 -19.72 6.08 -2.97
N GLU A 45 -19.70 6.04 -1.64
CA GLU A 45 -20.37 7.02 -0.79
C GLU A 45 -19.51 8.25 -0.55
N ILE A 46 -18.18 8.13 -0.67
CA ILE A 46 -17.22 9.20 -0.39
C ILE A 46 -17.02 10.08 -1.63
N LYS A 47 -17.10 11.40 -1.44
CA LYS A 47 -16.94 12.35 -2.54
C LYS A 47 -15.56 12.22 -3.20
N GLY A 48 -15.57 11.80 -4.47
CA GLY A 48 -14.39 11.76 -5.34
C GLY A 48 -13.51 10.53 -5.20
N PHE A 49 -13.98 9.50 -4.50
CA PHE A 49 -13.34 8.20 -4.57
C PHE A 49 -13.83 7.42 -5.80
N ASN A 50 -12.93 6.65 -6.38
CA ASN A 50 -13.24 5.66 -7.40
C ASN A 50 -13.42 4.29 -6.74
N LEU A 51 -14.35 3.50 -7.26
CA LEU A 51 -14.46 2.09 -6.87
C LEU A 51 -13.32 1.31 -7.55
N PRO A 52 -12.62 0.44 -6.80
CA PRO A 52 -11.72 -0.51 -7.42
C PRO A 52 -12.49 -1.49 -8.29
N SER A 53 -12.00 -1.76 -9.49
CA SER A 53 -12.55 -2.79 -10.39
C SER A 53 -11.88 -4.16 -10.20
N VAL A 54 -10.73 -4.16 -9.52
CA VAL A 54 -9.92 -5.37 -9.30
C VAL A 54 -10.52 -6.22 -8.17
N THR A 55 -10.76 -7.50 -8.47
CA THR A 55 -11.21 -8.46 -7.46
C THR A 55 -10.19 -8.62 -6.34
N GLY A 56 -10.66 -8.60 -5.08
CA GLY A 56 -9.78 -8.65 -3.89
C GLY A 56 -9.61 -7.29 -3.20
N HIS A 57 -10.16 -6.21 -3.77
CA HIS A 57 -10.28 -4.90 -3.13
C HIS A 57 -11.74 -4.65 -2.74
N SER A 58 -12.00 -4.46 -1.44
CA SER A 58 -13.37 -4.27 -0.96
C SER A 58 -13.92 -2.86 -1.21
N GLY A 59 -13.05 -1.89 -1.50
CA GLY A 59 -13.46 -0.51 -1.76
C GLY A 59 -14.11 0.17 -0.55
N ARG A 60 -13.55 -0.02 0.64
CA ARG A 60 -14.06 0.52 1.91
C ARG A 60 -13.03 1.31 2.68
N LEU A 61 -13.46 2.41 3.27
CA LEU A 61 -12.75 3.10 4.34
C LEU A 61 -13.27 2.55 5.68
N LEU A 62 -12.38 1.97 6.47
CA LEU A 62 -12.67 1.49 7.82
C LEU A 62 -11.98 2.40 8.82
N ILE A 63 -12.70 2.88 9.82
CA ILE A 63 -12.10 3.66 10.93
C ILE A 63 -12.47 2.97 12.23
N GLY A 64 -11.48 2.64 13.04
CA GLY A 64 -11.71 1.94 14.30
C GLY A 64 -10.49 1.99 15.20
N THR A 65 -10.48 1.16 16.23
CA THR A 65 -9.39 1.15 17.21
C THR A 65 -8.64 -0.16 17.23
N ILE A 66 -7.31 -0.05 17.36
CA ILE A 66 -6.40 -1.13 17.74
C ILE A 66 -5.56 -0.61 18.90
N HIS A 67 -5.48 -1.39 19.99
CA HIS A 67 -4.75 -0.99 21.20
C HIS A 67 -5.10 0.44 21.68
N ASN A 68 -6.41 0.79 21.64
CA ASN A 68 -6.94 2.11 21.99
C ASN A 68 -6.48 3.29 21.10
N ARG A 69 -5.76 3.02 20.00
CA ARG A 69 -5.38 4.02 19.00
C ARG A 69 -6.36 4.00 17.83
N MET A 70 -6.78 5.16 17.37
CA MET A 70 -7.61 5.31 16.18
C MET A 70 -6.78 5.08 14.94
N VAL A 71 -7.27 4.22 14.04
CA VAL A 71 -6.62 3.87 12.77
C VAL A 71 -7.64 4.02 11.64
N ALA A 72 -7.21 4.59 10.53
CA ALA A 72 -7.97 4.61 9.28
C ALA A 72 -7.38 3.60 8.29
N VAL A 73 -8.21 2.74 7.73
CA VAL A 73 -7.81 1.68 6.81
C VAL A 73 -8.53 1.83 5.49
N LEU A 74 -7.80 2.06 4.43
CA LEU A 74 -8.29 1.91 3.06
C LEU A 74 -8.21 0.42 2.70
N SER A 75 -9.35 -0.27 2.71
CA SER A 75 -9.44 -1.69 2.35
C SER A 75 -9.58 -1.84 0.84
N GLY A 76 -8.45 -1.72 0.17
CA GLY A 76 -8.32 -1.70 -1.28
C GLY A 76 -7.84 -0.35 -1.82
N ARG A 77 -7.42 -0.38 -3.08
CA ARG A 77 -6.93 0.76 -3.85
C ARG A 77 -7.40 0.69 -5.27
N THR A 78 -7.35 1.82 -5.98
CA THR A 78 -7.48 1.88 -7.43
C THR A 78 -6.09 1.98 -8.05
N HIS A 79 -5.83 1.22 -9.13
CA HIS A 79 -4.53 1.20 -9.80
C HIS A 79 -4.55 2.08 -11.05
N PHE A 80 -3.37 2.45 -11.52
CA PHE A 80 -3.20 3.18 -12.79
C PHE A 80 -3.89 2.47 -13.96
N TYR A 81 -3.70 1.16 -14.09
CA TYR A 81 -4.25 0.40 -15.20
C TYR A 81 -5.79 0.28 -15.22
N GLU A 82 -6.48 0.68 -14.16
CA GLU A 82 -7.94 0.67 -14.11
C GLU A 82 -8.58 1.87 -14.84
N ASN A 83 -7.87 2.99 -14.92
CA ASN A 83 -8.42 4.23 -15.49
C ASN A 83 -7.39 5.12 -16.21
N GLY A 84 -6.13 4.70 -16.33
CA GLY A 84 -5.06 5.45 -16.98
C GLY A 84 -4.57 6.69 -16.22
N LYS A 85 -4.91 6.83 -14.92
CA LYS A 85 -4.55 8.00 -14.10
C LYS A 85 -3.59 7.62 -12.99
N ALA A 86 -2.37 8.16 -13.04
CA ALA A 86 -1.37 7.94 -11.99
C ALA A 86 -1.81 8.54 -10.64
N ASP A 87 -2.66 9.56 -10.65
CA ASP A 87 -3.16 10.26 -9.47
C ASP A 87 -4.46 9.67 -8.90
N THR A 88 -4.87 8.49 -9.34
CA THR A 88 -6.16 7.86 -8.94
C THR A 88 -6.33 7.75 -7.42
N MET A 89 -5.22 7.60 -6.67
CA MET A 89 -5.19 7.54 -5.20
C MET A 89 -5.04 8.92 -4.53
N ARG A 90 -5.00 10.03 -5.27
CA ARG A 90 -4.83 11.39 -4.69
C ARG A 90 -5.91 11.72 -3.66
N LYS A 91 -7.18 11.51 -3.99
CA LYS A 91 -8.29 11.82 -3.08
C LYS A 91 -8.34 10.91 -1.85
N PRO A 92 -8.15 9.59 -1.96
CA PRO A 92 -7.98 8.71 -0.82
C PRO A 92 -6.87 9.12 0.14
N ILE A 93 -5.66 9.39 -0.37
CA ILE A 93 -4.52 9.81 0.47
C ILE A 93 -4.76 11.20 1.09
N LYS A 94 -5.33 12.14 0.31
CA LYS A 94 -5.70 13.46 0.85
C LYS A 94 -6.74 13.34 1.97
N LEU A 95 -7.75 12.48 1.82
CA LEU A 95 -8.75 12.26 2.88
C LEU A 95 -8.08 11.75 4.16
N LEU A 96 -7.15 10.80 4.08
CA LEU A 96 -6.39 10.35 5.24
C LEU A 96 -5.66 11.52 5.91
N LYS A 97 -4.99 12.37 5.13
CA LYS A 97 -4.35 13.61 5.65
C LYS A 97 -5.34 14.52 6.35
N ASP A 98 -6.49 14.77 5.73
CA ASP A 98 -7.54 15.65 6.28
C ASP A 98 -8.18 15.07 7.56
N LEU A 99 -8.13 13.76 7.76
CA LEU A 99 -8.53 13.07 9.00
C LEU A 99 -7.44 13.13 10.09
N GLY A 100 -6.25 13.64 9.78
CA GLY A 100 -5.15 13.80 10.74
C GLY A 100 -4.04 12.76 10.62
N VAL A 101 -4.06 11.90 9.60
CA VAL A 101 -3.02 10.88 9.41
C VAL A 101 -1.67 11.52 9.14
N GLU A 102 -0.69 11.18 9.96
CA GLU A 102 0.72 11.59 9.88
C GLU A 102 1.64 10.46 9.43
N LYS A 103 1.23 9.21 9.67
CA LYS A 103 1.99 7.99 9.34
C LYS A 103 1.11 7.07 8.51
N LEU A 104 1.61 6.58 7.39
CA LEU A 104 0.89 5.70 6.47
C LEU A 104 1.71 4.44 6.20
N VAL A 105 1.09 3.28 6.36
CA VAL A 105 1.68 2.00 5.96
C VAL A 105 0.93 1.46 4.76
N LEU A 106 1.65 1.28 3.67
CA LEU A 106 1.14 0.69 2.44
C LEU A 106 1.47 -0.79 2.41
N THR A 107 0.54 -1.61 1.94
CA THR A 107 0.81 -3.03 1.67
C THR A 107 0.51 -3.36 0.22
N ASN A 108 1.24 -4.27 -0.37
CA ASN A 108 1.02 -4.74 -1.74
C ASN A 108 1.36 -6.22 -1.90
N ALA A 109 0.94 -6.81 -3.02
CA ALA A 109 1.46 -8.05 -3.55
C ALA A 109 2.56 -7.73 -4.57
N SER A 110 3.59 -8.56 -4.66
CA SER A 110 4.72 -8.36 -5.56
C SER A 110 5.31 -9.68 -6.06
N GLY A 111 5.92 -9.66 -7.26
CA GLY A 111 6.76 -10.72 -7.79
C GLY A 111 8.20 -10.54 -7.36
N SER A 112 8.86 -11.60 -6.89
CA SER A 112 10.26 -11.57 -6.47
C SER A 112 11.24 -11.73 -7.61
N LEU A 113 12.31 -10.93 -7.57
CA LEU A 113 13.47 -11.02 -8.45
C LEU A 113 14.66 -11.77 -7.81
N ARG A 114 14.52 -12.17 -6.55
CA ARG A 114 15.59 -12.72 -5.72
C ARG A 114 15.23 -14.09 -5.16
N LYS A 115 16.11 -15.08 -5.32
CA LYS A 115 15.93 -16.43 -4.74
C LYS A 115 15.88 -16.42 -3.21
N ASN A 116 16.58 -15.49 -2.56
CA ASN A 116 16.59 -15.34 -1.10
C ASN A 116 15.39 -14.56 -0.53
N ILE A 117 14.48 -14.13 -1.40
CA ILE A 117 13.17 -13.54 -1.05
C ILE A 117 12.09 -14.39 -1.73
N PRO A 118 11.87 -15.63 -1.30
CA PRO A 118 10.93 -16.54 -1.97
C PRO A 118 9.47 -16.15 -1.74
N THR A 119 8.59 -16.77 -2.52
CA THR A 119 7.13 -16.71 -2.35
C THR A 119 6.72 -16.94 -0.89
N GLY A 120 5.79 -16.14 -0.39
CA GLY A 120 5.35 -16.12 1.01
C GLY A 120 6.23 -15.29 1.95
N SER A 121 7.30 -14.66 1.45
CA SER A 121 8.11 -13.69 2.21
C SER A 121 7.35 -12.38 2.42
N LEU A 122 7.66 -11.70 3.52
CA LEU A 122 7.38 -10.28 3.71
C LEU A 122 8.66 -9.48 3.49
N MET A 123 8.56 -8.34 2.83
CA MET A 123 9.68 -7.45 2.57
C MET A 123 9.27 -5.99 2.90
N VAL A 124 10.06 -5.32 3.73
CA VAL A 124 9.94 -3.88 3.91
C VAL A 124 10.58 -3.17 2.72
N ILE A 125 9.89 -2.18 2.18
CA ILE A 125 10.38 -1.39 1.05
C ILE A 125 11.28 -0.29 1.59
N GLU A 126 12.56 -0.30 1.20
CA GLU A 126 13.51 0.74 1.59
C GLU A 126 13.58 1.86 0.55
N ASP A 127 13.39 1.51 -0.71
CA ASP A 127 13.39 2.45 -1.83
C ASP A 127 12.60 1.88 -3.02
N HIS A 128 12.42 2.68 -4.07
CA HIS A 128 11.75 2.21 -5.27
C HIS A 128 12.39 2.70 -6.56
N ILE A 129 12.14 1.94 -7.63
CA ILE A 129 12.41 2.35 -9.01
C ILE A 129 11.05 2.58 -9.68
N ASN A 130 10.77 3.82 -10.08
CA ASN A 130 9.60 4.17 -10.88
C ASN A 130 9.88 3.85 -12.35
N PHE A 131 9.74 2.58 -12.72
CA PHE A 131 10.03 2.12 -14.09
C PHE A 131 8.91 2.48 -15.08
N SER A 132 7.70 2.74 -14.58
CA SER A 132 6.58 3.20 -15.41
C SER A 132 6.78 4.58 -16.01
N GLY A 133 7.64 5.43 -15.43
CA GLY A 133 7.82 6.82 -15.81
C GLY A 133 6.66 7.75 -15.47
N LEU A 134 5.57 7.23 -14.93
CA LEU A 134 4.37 7.98 -14.58
C LEU A 134 4.54 8.69 -13.23
N ASN A 135 3.93 9.89 -13.09
CA ASN A 135 4.00 10.62 -11.82
C ASN A 135 2.62 11.22 -11.48
N PRO A 136 2.08 10.95 -10.27
CA PRO A 136 0.77 11.44 -9.86
C PRO A 136 0.71 12.97 -9.65
N LEU A 137 1.84 13.67 -9.71
CA LEU A 137 1.93 15.13 -9.56
C LEU A 137 2.01 15.86 -10.90
N ILE A 138 2.02 15.17 -12.03
CA ILE A 138 1.91 15.81 -13.35
C ILE A 138 0.61 16.60 -13.41
N GLY A 139 0.70 17.89 -13.78
CA GLY A 139 -0.43 18.81 -13.80
C GLY A 139 -0.74 19.49 -12.44
N GLU A 140 0.01 19.21 -11.38
CA GLU A 140 -0.06 19.98 -10.12
C GLU A 140 0.59 21.36 -10.31
N ASN A 141 -0.09 22.41 -9.89
CA ASN A 141 0.34 23.80 -10.11
C ASN A 141 1.16 24.38 -8.96
N SER A 142 1.09 23.77 -7.75
CA SER A 142 1.82 24.28 -6.60
C SER A 142 3.31 23.93 -6.67
N GLU A 143 4.17 24.77 -6.12
CA GLU A 143 5.61 24.48 -6.02
C GLU A 143 5.92 23.28 -5.12
N ASP A 144 5.02 22.90 -4.24
CA ASP A 144 5.12 21.68 -3.42
C ASP A 144 5.17 20.37 -4.28
N ARG A 145 4.88 20.46 -5.61
CA ARG A 145 5.00 19.32 -6.55
C ARG A 145 6.42 18.77 -6.68
N PHE A 146 7.44 19.58 -6.40
CA PHE A 146 8.84 19.16 -6.40
C PHE A 146 9.20 18.43 -5.10
N VAL A 147 8.57 17.27 -4.92
CA VAL A 147 8.71 16.46 -3.70
C VAL A 147 10.11 15.84 -3.62
N ASN A 148 10.80 16.05 -2.51
CA ASN A 148 12.05 15.36 -2.25
C ASN A 148 11.79 13.90 -1.87
N LEU A 149 12.32 12.96 -2.65
CA LEU A 149 12.20 11.51 -2.46
C LEU A 149 13.52 10.85 -2.03
N THR A 150 14.56 11.61 -1.67
CA THR A 150 15.85 11.05 -1.18
C THR A 150 15.63 10.11 0.02
N VAL A 151 14.61 10.39 0.85
CA VAL A 151 14.11 9.49 1.89
C VAL A 151 12.62 9.32 1.64
N ALA A 152 12.27 8.55 0.60
CA ALA A 152 10.88 8.33 0.21
C ALA A 152 10.10 7.55 1.29
N TYR A 153 10.75 6.53 1.85
CA TYR A 153 10.21 5.69 2.92
C TYR A 153 10.83 6.09 4.26
N ASP A 154 9.98 6.21 5.29
CA ASP A 154 10.42 6.63 6.62
C ASP A 154 11.23 5.52 7.31
N LYS A 155 12.49 5.81 7.63
CA LYS A 155 13.43 4.84 8.19
C LYS A 155 13.00 4.36 9.58
N ASP A 156 12.42 5.24 10.40
CA ASP A 156 12.00 4.88 11.76
C ASP A 156 10.83 3.90 11.72
N ILE A 157 9.85 4.13 10.81
CA ILE A 157 8.74 3.21 10.62
C ILE A 157 9.24 1.87 10.07
N ASN A 158 10.20 1.87 9.12
CA ASN A 158 10.79 0.66 8.59
C ASN A 158 11.48 -0.17 9.70
N GLU A 159 12.26 0.47 10.58
CA GLU A 159 12.89 -0.22 11.72
C GLU A 159 11.84 -0.77 12.71
N MET A 160 10.75 -0.03 12.95
CA MET A 160 9.63 -0.53 13.78
C MET A 160 8.95 -1.76 13.16
N ILE A 161 8.80 -1.80 11.81
CA ILE A 161 8.27 -2.97 11.10
C ILE A 161 9.18 -4.19 11.31
N LEU A 162 10.49 -4.01 11.17
CA LEU A 162 11.46 -5.10 11.36
C LEU A 162 11.50 -5.60 12.80
N LYS A 163 11.46 -4.68 13.77
CA LYS A 163 11.33 -5.04 15.20
C LYS A 163 10.02 -5.80 15.46
N ALA A 164 8.91 -5.39 14.85
CA ALA A 164 7.63 -6.10 14.93
C ALA A 164 7.74 -7.52 14.34
N GLY A 165 8.51 -7.69 13.25
CA GLY A 165 8.83 -9.00 12.68
C GLY A 165 9.57 -9.91 13.66
N ASN A 166 10.64 -9.42 14.24
CA ASN A 166 11.45 -10.17 15.21
C ASN A 166 10.61 -10.60 16.42
N GLU A 167 9.77 -9.70 16.98
CA GLU A 167 8.89 -10.01 18.10
C GLU A 167 7.85 -11.12 17.79
N GLN A 168 7.49 -11.26 16.52
CA GLN A 168 6.54 -12.27 16.06
C GLN A 168 7.22 -13.53 15.48
N ASN A 169 8.55 -13.61 15.55
CA ASN A 169 9.37 -14.66 14.92
C ASN A 169 9.10 -14.75 13.39
N ILE A 170 8.89 -13.61 12.76
CA ILE A 170 8.69 -13.50 11.31
C ILE A 170 9.88 -12.75 10.70
N ASN A 171 10.67 -13.45 9.87
CA ASN A 171 11.77 -12.85 9.17
C ASN A 171 11.23 -11.95 8.04
N ILE A 172 11.44 -10.64 8.17
CA ILE A 172 11.08 -9.65 7.16
C ILE A 172 12.34 -9.28 6.38
N LYS A 173 12.28 -9.37 5.06
CA LYS A 173 13.36 -8.97 4.17
C LYS A 173 13.36 -7.44 3.99
N ARG A 174 14.45 -6.90 3.47
CA ARG A 174 14.59 -5.50 3.03
C ARG A 174 14.83 -5.49 1.53
N GLY A 175 14.35 -4.47 0.82
CA GLY A 175 14.65 -4.39 -0.59
C GLY A 175 14.00 -3.23 -1.33
N ILE A 176 14.29 -3.19 -2.63
CA ILE A 176 13.89 -2.17 -3.58
C ILE A 176 12.69 -2.67 -4.40
N TYR A 177 11.63 -1.88 -4.44
CA TYR A 177 10.43 -2.17 -5.20
C TYR A 177 10.46 -1.47 -6.55
N ALA A 178 10.20 -2.19 -7.65
CA ALA A 178 10.03 -1.59 -8.98
C ALA A 178 8.54 -1.49 -9.33
N TRP A 179 8.11 -0.31 -9.79
CA TRP A 179 6.73 -0.09 -10.23
C TRP A 179 6.63 -0.16 -11.75
N PHE A 180 5.85 -1.11 -12.23
CA PHE A 180 5.37 -1.22 -13.60
C PHE A 180 3.91 -0.78 -13.70
N SER A 181 3.50 -0.23 -14.83
CA SER A 181 2.14 0.27 -15.04
C SER A 181 1.07 -0.83 -14.97
N GLY A 182 1.38 -2.04 -15.42
CA GLY A 182 0.39 -3.09 -15.68
C GLY A 182 -0.53 -2.73 -16.85
N PRO A 183 -1.63 -3.47 -17.10
CA PRO A 183 -2.12 -4.64 -16.34
C PRO A 183 -1.43 -5.96 -16.69
N SER A 184 -0.65 -6.03 -17.81
CA SER A 184 0.12 -7.23 -18.14
C SER A 184 1.24 -7.45 -17.12
N PHE A 185 1.53 -8.71 -16.82
CA PHE A 185 2.76 -9.06 -16.12
C PHE A 185 3.96 -8.79 -17.02
N GLU A 186 5.10 -8.58 -16.39
CA GLU A 186 6.36 -8.29 -17.07
C GLU A 186 6.84 -9.51 -17.88
N THR A 187 7.55 -9.23 -18.97
CA THR A 187 8.25 -10.27 -19.73
C THR A 187 9.55 -10.70 -19.02
N PRO A 188 10.10 -11.90 -19.31
CA PRO A 188 11.40 -12.31 -18.79
C PRO A 188 12.54 -11.31 -19.11
N ALA A 189 12.48 -10.61 -20.25
CA ALA A 189 13.46 -9.60 -20.64
C ALA A 189 13.36 -8.34 -19.75
N GLU A 190 12.15 -7.86 -19.48
CA GLU A 190 11.90 -6.75 -18.56
C GLU A 190 12.35 -7.10 -17.13
N ILE A 191 12.09 -8.33 -16.68
CA ILE A 191 12.53 -8.82 -15.36
C ILE A 191 14.05 -8.86 -15.28
N LYS A 192 14.75 -9.33 -16.33
CA LYS A 192 16.21 -9.32 -16.39
C LYS A 192 16.77 -7.88 -16.32
N ALA A 193 16.16 -6.96 -17.07
CA ALA A 193 16.56 -5.55 -17.10
C ALA A 193 16.37 -4.87 -15.74
N ILE A 194 15.18 -4.97 -15.14
CA ILE A 194 14.89 -4.29 -13.87
C ILE A 194 15.69 -4.88 -12.70
N ARG A 195 15.98 -6.16 -12.74
CA ARG A 195 16.88 -6.81 -11.78
C ARG A 195 18.30 -6.27 -11.87
N SER A 196 18.82 -5.99 -13.08
CA SER A 196 20.16 -5.41 -13.27
C SER A 196 20.23 -3.96 -12.79
N LEU A 197 19.09 -3.24 -12.75
CA LEU A 197 18.98 -1.91 -12.16
C LEU A 197 18.87 -1.93 -10.62
N GLY A 198 18.85 -3.09 -9.99
CA GLY A 198 18.91 -3.23 -8.54
C GLY A 198 17.57 -3.50 -7.85
N ALA A 199 16.46 -3.71 -8.57
CA ALA A 199 15.21 -4.09 -7.95
C ALA A 199 15.26 -5.49 -7.32
N ASP A 200 14.50 -5.67 -6.25
CA ASP A 200 14.34 -6.93 -5.52
C ASP A 200 12.96 -7.55 -5.74
N VAL A 201 11.94 -6.71 -5.92
CA VAL A 201 10.57 -7.12 -6.24
C VAL A 201 9.94 -6.18 -7.25
N VAL A 202 8.90 -6.65 -7.96
CA VAL A 202 8.12 -5.86 -8.93
C VAL A 202 6.63 -5.88 -8.59
N GLY A 203 5.92 -4.83 -8.98
CA GLY A 203 4.47 -4.78 -8.88
C GLY A 203 3.88 -3.53 -9.54
N MET A 204 2.56 -3.39 -9.46
CA MET A 204 1.79 -2.42 -10.26
C MET A 204 1.09 -1.36 -9.41
N SER A 205 1.62 -1.05 -8.21
CA SER A 205 0.99 -0.12 -7.25
C SER A 205 2.02 0.64 -6.41
N THR A 206 1.59 1.24 -5.31
CA THR A 206 2.43 1.70 -4.19
C THR A 206 3.21 2.99 -4.46
N VAL A 207 4.00 3.07 -5.54
CA VAL A 207 4.84 4.24 -5.84
C VAL A 207 4.03 5.52 -6.00
N PRO A 208 2.87 5.55 -6.69
CA PRO A 208 2.01 6.73 -6.73
C PRO A 208 1.55 7.18 -5.34
N GLU A 209 1.16 6.22 -4.48
CA GLU A 209 0.74 6.53 -3.11
C GLU A 209 1.90 7.06 -2.26
N VAL A 210 3.13 6.56 -2.45
CA VAL A 210 4.33 7.10 -1.78
C VAL A 210 4.57 8.54 -2.19
N ILE A 211 4.58 8.85 -3.49
CA ILE A 211 4.76 10.21 -4.00
C ILE A 211 3.67 11.15 -3.45
N LEU A 212 2.41 10.73 -3.49
CA LEU A 212 1.28 11.50 -2.95
C LEU A 212 1.38 11.68 -1.42
N SER A 213 1.81 10.66 -0.68
CA SER A 213 2.00 10.74 0.76
C SER A 213 3.07 11.78 1.11
N ARG A 214 4.19 11.76 0.40
CA ARG A 214 5.27 12.74 0.58
C ARG A 214 4.81 14.15 0.21
N PHE A 215 4.04 14.31 -0.87
CA PHE A 215 3.41 15.57 -1.26
C PHE A 215 2.51 16.13 -0.15
N PHE A 216 1.68 15.29 0.48
CA PHE A 216 0.84 15.68 1.61
C PHE A 216 1.56 15.67 2.96
N LYS A 217 2.90 15.55 2.98
CA LYS A 217 3.72 15.56 4.21
C LYS A 217 3.29 14.48 5.21
N ILE A 218 3.00 13.28 4.69
CA ILE A 218 2.74 12.06 5.46
C ILE A 218 4.01 11.20 5.43
N LYS A 219 4.48 10.73 6.58
CA LYS A 219 5.52 9.72 6.69
C LYS A 219 4.97 8.38 6.17
N VAL A 220 5.69 7.71 5.29
CA VAL A 220 5.19 6.51 4.62
C VAL A 220 6.18 5.37 4.72
N ALA A 221 5.67 4.15 4.92
CA ALA A 221 6.39 2.90 4.81
C ALA A 221 5.61 1.91 3.93
N GLY A 222 6.30 0.93 3.37
CA GLY A 222 5.70 -0.09 2.52
C GLY A 222 6.09 -1.50 2.93
N ILE A 223 5.14 -2.42 2.89
CA ILE A 223 5.38 -3.86 3.09
C ILE A 223 4.88 -4.59 1.86
N SER A 224 5.79 -5.26 1.16
CA SER A 224 5.48 -6.18 0.07
C SER A 224 5.23 -7.59 0.61
N VAL A 225 4.14 -8.20 0.17
CA VAL A 225 3.89 -9.63 0.28
C VAL A 225 4.34 -10.27 -1.03
N VAL A 226 5.35 -11.09 -0.98
CA VAL A 226 5.86 -11.79 -2.17
C VAL A 226 4.91 -12.93 -2.52
N THR A 227 4.25 -12.85 -3.65
CA THR A 227 3.19 -13.79 -4.05
C THR A 227 3.62 -14.78 -5.10
N ASN A 228 4.69 -14.48 -5.83
CA ASN A 228 5.25 -15.32 -6.89
C ASN A 228 6.70 -14.96 -7.14
N MET A 229 7.42 -15.82 -7.82
CA MET A 229 8.66 -15.43 -8.50
C MET A 229 8.29 -14.72 -9.79
N ALA A 230 9.04 -13.65 -10.13
CA ALA A 230 8.78 -12.88 -11.36
C ALA A 230 9.03 -13.72 -12.62
N ALA A 231 8.53 -13.25 -13.76
CA ALA A 231 8.55 -13.98 -15.02
C ALA A 231 9.96 -14.46 -15.43
N GLY A 232 10.06 -15.72 -15.83
CA GLY A 232 11.33 -16.35 -16.23
C GLY A 232 12.25 -16.77 -15.07
N LEU A 233 11.83 -16.59 -13.80
CA LEU A 233 12.61 -17.00 -12.63
C LEU A 233 12.10 -18.29 -11.96
N SER A 234 10.96 -18.81 -12.41
CA SER A 234 10.41 -20.11 -12.08
C SER A 234 9.73 -20.71 -13.31
N ASN A 235 9.40 -22.00 -13.23
CA ASN A 235 8.61 -22.71 -14.27
C ASN A 235 7.09 -22.49 -14.09
N GLU A 236 6.65 -21.75 -13.08
CA GLU A 236 5.25 -21.51 -12.79
C GLU A 236 4.69 -20.42 -13.69
N THR A 237 3.46 -20.62 -14.18
CA THR A 237 2.71 -19.57 -14.88
C THR A 237 2.14 -18.59 -13.86
N ILE A 238 2.50 -17.32 -13.99
CA ILE A 238 2.01 -16.27 -13.10
C ILE A 238 0.55 -15.95 -13.43
N SER A 239 -0.31 -15.96 -12.42
CA SER A 239 -1.71 -15.56 -12.56
C SER A 239 -2.16 -14.63 -11.41
N HIS A 240 -3.18 -13.83 -11.67
CA HIS A 240 -3.78 -12.98 -10.66
C HIS A 240 -4.46 -13.79 -9.53
N GLU A 241 -4.98 -14.98 -9.85
CA GLU A 241 -5.59 -15.88 -8.88
C GLU A 241 -4.57 -16.44 -7.90
N GLN A 242 -3.44 -16.98 -8.42
CA GLN A 242 -2.31 -17.42 -7.59
C GLN A 242 -1.81 -16.30 -6.69
N THR A 243 -1.67 -15.08 -7.23
CA THR A 243 -1.26 -13.90 -6.45
C THR A 243 -2.19 -13.65 -5.25
N LYS A 244 -3.52 -13.74 -5.45
CA LYS A 244 -4.52 -13.58 -4.38
C LYS A 244 -4.46 -14.68 -3.33
N GLU A 245 -4.28 -15.93 -3.75
CA GLU A 245 -4.19 -17.07 -2.84
C GLU A 245 -2.99 -16.97 -1.91
N ILE A 246 -1.82 -16.70 -2.45
CA ILE A 246 -0.59 -16.54 -1.65
C ILE A 246 -0.68 -15.31 -0.74
N ALA A 247 -1.25 -14.20 -1.24
CA ALA A 247 -1.50 -13.01 -0.42
C ALA A 247 -2.40 -13.35 0.77
N LYS A 248 -3.48 -14.12 0.56
CA LYS A 248 -4.39 -14.58 1.60
C LYS A 248 -3.69 -15.49 2.62
N LEU A 249 -2.85 -16.42 2.18
CA LEU A 249 -2.04 -17.26 3.08
C LEU A 249 -1.07 -16.43 3.94
N SER A 250 -0.56 -15.34 3.39
CA SER A 250 0.36 -14.43 4.09
C SER A 250 -0.37 -13.43 5.00
N GLU A 251 -1.70 -13.29 4.88
CA GLU A 251 -2.52 -12.32 5.61
C GLU A 251 -2.32 -12.43 7.13
N ARG A 252 -2.26 -13.66 7.67
CA ARG A 252 -2.04 -13.88 9.11
C ARG A 252 -0.69 -13.37 9.60
N LYS A 253 0.37 -13.56 8.80
CA LYS A 253 1.72 -13.06 9.11
C LYS A 253 1.71 -11.52 9.09
N LEU A 254 1.16 -10.93 8.03
CA LEU A 254 1.07 -9.48 7.87
C LEU A 254 0.24 -8.85 9.00
N SER A 255 -0.90 -9.45 9.36
CA SER A 255 -1.76 -9.00 10.46
C SER A 255 -0.99 -8.91 11.77
N LYS A 256 -0.22 -9.94 12.15
CA LYS A 256 0.61 -9.94 13.36
C LYS A 256 1.62 -8.77 13.34
N ILE A 257 2.29 -8.54 12.20
CA ILE A 257 3.24 -7.44 12.05
C ILE A 257 2.56 -6.10 12.24
N ILE A 258 1.45 -5.85 11.54
CA ILE A 258 0.73 -4.57 11.61
C ILE A 258 0.20 -4.33 13.03
N ILE A 259 -0.36 -5.33 13.69
CA ILE A 259 -0.86 -5.21 15.07
C ILE A 259 0.29 -4.88 16.03
N SER A 260 1.45 -5.56 15.91
CA SER A 260 2.64 -5.26 16.73
C SER A 260 3.19 -3.86 16.43
N LEU A 261 3.25 -3.46 15.15
CA LEU A 261 3.68 -2.12 14.72
C LEU A 261 2.79 -1.02 15.32
N LEU A 262 1.46 -1.19 15.27
CA LEU A 262 0.50 -0.20 15.78
C LEU A 262 0.56 0.00 17.30
N ARG A 263 1.22 -0.87 18.04
CA ARG A 263 1.54 -0.63 19.48
C ARG A 263 2.65 0.41 19.65
N LYS A 264 3.51 0.55 18.65
CA LYS A 264 4.75 1.35 18.70
C LYS A 264 4.60 2.73 18.01
N LEU A 265 3.68 2.85 17.03
CA LEU A 265 3.39 4.08 16.30
C LEU A 265 2.57 5.05 17.12
#